data_7930e9261bccac3b4b608ab00726d7be
#
_entry.id   7930e9261bccac3b4b608ab00726d7be
#
_cell.length_a   1.000
_cell.length_b   1.000
_cell.length_c   1.000
_cell.angle_alpha   90.00
_cell.angle_beta   90.00
_cell.angle_gamma   90.00
#
_symmetry.space_group_name_H-M   'P 1'
#
loop_
_entity.id
_entity.type
_entity.pdbx_description
1 polymer ?
#
loop_
_entity_poly.entity_id
_entity_poly.type
_entity_poly.pdbx_seq_one_letter_code
_entity_poly.pdbx_strand_id
1 'polypeptide(L)'
;LGPTGVGKTELSKALAEALFGREDSMIRVDMSEYMEKHSVAKMIGSPPGYVGHDEGGQLSDKVRTHPYSVILFDEIEKADPQVITLLLQVLDDGRLTDGQGNTVNFKNTVIIATSNAGFGYGNDNDDENKVDVMERIAPFFRPEFLNRFNAVIEFNQLSKEDLKKIVDLMLDQVNKTLAKKDITLDVTEAAKELLMEQGYDKTMGARPLRRVIESEIRDNVTDFYLDHIDAKHLLADV
;
A
#
# COMPACT_ATOMS: atom_id res chain seq x y z
N LEU A 1 -5.99 -5.18 -7.79
CA LEU A 1 -5.12 -5.23 -8.96
C LEU A 1 -5.01 -3.84 -9.60
N GLY A 2 -3.94 -3.57 -10.34
CA GLY A 2 -3.82 -2.32 -11.10
C GLY A 2 -2.38 -1.81 -11.20
N PRO A 3 -2.14 -0.73 -11.98
CA PRO A 3 -0.83 -0.15 -12.18
C PRO A 3 -0.20 0.36 -10.88
N THR A 4 1.08 0.69 -10.94
CA THR A 4 1.80 1.25 -9.78
C THR A 4 1.30 2.66 -9.47
N GLY A 5 1.21 3.02 -8.17
CA GLY A 5 0.94 4.40 -7.74
C GLY A 5 -0.51 4.88 -7.89
N VAL A 6 -1.49 3.97 -8.06
CA VAL A 6 -2.93 4.30 -8.17
C VAL A 6 -3.69 4.26 -6.83
N GLY A 7 -3.01 3.99 -5.71
CA GLY A 7 -3.62 4.06 -4.38
C GLY A 7 -4.02 2.71 -3.76
N LYS A 8 -3.58 1.55 -4.29
CA LYS A 8 -3.91 0.23 -3.74
C LYS A 8 -3.61 0.11 -2.24
N THR A 9 -2.42 0.50 -1.82
CA THR A 9 -2.00 0.47 -0.41
C THR A 9 -2.76 1.47 0.46
N GLU A 10 -3.08 2.66 -0.09
CA GLU A 10 -3.86 3.68 0.64
C GLU A 10 -5.30 3.22 0.90
N LEU A 11 -5.94 2.52 -0.06
CA LEU A 11 -7.24 1.91 0.18
C LEU A 11 -7.19 0.92 1.35
N SER A 12 -6.11 0.13 1.46
CA SER A 12 -5.96 -0.85 2.54
C SER A 12 -5.84 -0.18 3.92
N LYS A 13 -5.16 0.97 4.00
CA LYS A 13 -5.08 1.79 5.23
C LYS A 13 -6.46 2.38 5.59
N ALA A 14 -7.12 2.99 4.63
CA ALA A 14 -8.46 3.54 4.83
C ALA A 14 -9.46 2.47 5.29
N LEU A 15 -9.34 1.25 4.75
CA LEU A 15 -10.17 0.13 5.19
C LEU A 15 -9.84 -0.31 6.62
N ALA A 16 -8.56 -0.32 7.02
CA ALA A 16 -8.16 -0.63 8.40
C ALA A 16 -8.73 0.40 9.38
N GLU A 17 -8.67 1.68 9.04
CA GLU A 17 -9.27 2.75 9.83
C GLU A 17 -10.79 2.60 9.94
N ALA A 18 -11.47 2.33 8.81
CA ALA A 18 -12.92 2.19 8.77
C ALA A 18 -13.44 0.98 9.55
N LEU A 19 -12.73 -0.16 9.51
CA LEU A 19 -13.16 -1.41 10.16
C LEU A 19 -12.72 -1.50 11.62
N PHE A 20 -11.51 -1.01 11.93
CA PHE A 20 -10.87 -1.21 13.24
C PHE A 20 -10.56 0.09 13.96
N GLY A 21 -10.97 1.25 13.40
CA GLY A 21 -10.86 2.58 14.01
C GLY A 21 -9.47 3.19 13.99
N ARG A 22 -8.46 2.53 13.40
CA ARG A 22 -7.07 2.98 13.38
C ARG A 22 -6.34 2.48 12.13
N GLU A 23 -5.57 3.35 11.47
CA GLU A 23 -4.73 2.96 10.33
C GLU A 23 -3.63 1.94 10.70
N ASP A 24 -3.12 2.00 11.93
CA ASP A 24 -2.08 1.07 12.43
C ASP A 24 -2.62 -0.33 12.75
N SER A 25 -3.93 -0.56 12.62
CA SER A 25 -4.53 -1.90 12.58
C SER A 25 -4.26 -2.63 11.27
N MET A 26 -3.36 -2.12 10.42
CA MET A 26 -2.90 -2.78 9.21
C MET A 26 -1.53 -3.44 9.42
N ILE A 27 -1.48 -4.74 9.15
CA ILE A 27 -0.24 -5.52 9.08
C ILE A 27 0.19 -5.58 7.62
N ARG A 28 1.19 -4.80 7.24
CA ARG A 28 1.75 -4.85 5.88
C ARG A 28 2.88 -5.87 5.82
N VAL A 29 2.83 -6.72 4.79
CA VAL A 29 3.85 -7.70 4.43
C VAL A 29 4.24 -7.45 2.98
N ASP A 30 5.46 -6.96 2.76
CA ASP A 30 6.01 -6.74 1.42
C ASP A 30 6.55 -8.05 0.88
N MET A 31 5.93 -8.57 -0.18
CA MET A 31 6.26 -9.89 -0.71
C MET A 31 7.58 -9.91 -1.48
N SER A 32 8.17 -8.75 -1.79
CA SER A 32 9.53 -8.67 -2.32
C SER A 32 10.59 -9.17 -1.32
N GLU A 33 10.27 -9.18 -0.03
CA GLU A 33 11.12 -9.76 1.02
C GLU A 33 10.98 -11.29 1.15
N TYR A 34 10.05 -11.90 0.40
CA TYR A 34 9.67 -13.31 0.47
C TYR A 34 9.83 -14.03 -0.88
N MET A 35 10.82 -13.62 -1.66
CA MET A 35 11.09 -14.16 -3.00
C MET A 35 11.84 -15.51 -2.96
N GLU A 36 12.36 -15.89 -1.82
CA GLU A 36 13.20 -17.07 -1.66
C GLU A 36 12.51 -18.17 -0.84
N LYS A 37 12.83 -19.43 -1.15
CA LYS A 37 12.24 -20.63 -0.51
C LYS A 37 12.28 -20.61 1.02
N HIS A 38 13.39 -20.15 1.59
CA HIS A 38 13.57 -20.10 3.05
C HIS A 38 12.81 -18.94 3.71
N SER A 39 12.21 -18.05 2.94
CA SER A 39 11.41 -16.95 3.48
C SER A 39 10.16 -17.40 4.22
N VAL A 40 9.71 -18.64 4.01
CA VAL A 40 8.62 -19.24 4.82
C VAL A 40 8.96 -19.18 6.31
N ALA A 41 10.19 -19.55 6.68
CA ALA A 41 10.64 -19.50 8.09
C ALA A 41 10.62 -18.06 8.66
N LYS A 42 10.94 -17.05 7.83
CA LYS A 42 10.82 -15.64 8.22
C LYS A 42 9.35 -15.26 8.52
N MET A 43 8.41 -15.82 7.78
CA MET A 43 6.98 -15.51 7.94
C MET A 43 6.34 -16.16 9.17
N ILE A 44 6.66 -17.44 9.43
CA ILE A 44 6.03 -18.24 10.49
C ILE A 44 6.95 -18.62 11.65
N GLY A 45 8.23 -18.26 11.58
CA GLY A 45 9.26 -18.68 12.53
C GLY A 45 9.98 -19.97 12.12
N SER A 46 11.19 -20.16 12.65
CA SER A 46 11.98 -21.37 12.42
C SER A 46 11.58 -22.47 13.40
N PRO A 47 11.61 -23.76 12.97
CA PRO A 47 11.39 -24.89 13.86
C PRO A 47 12.46 -24.99 14.96
N PRO A 48 12.18 -25.68 16.07
CA PRO A 48 13.16 -25.94 17.12
C PRO A 48 14.44 -26.57 16.56
N GLY A 49 15.60 -26.07 16.99
CA GLY A 49 16.90 -26.52 16.54
C GLY A 49 17.48 -25.83 15.30
N TYR A 50 16.75 -24.94 14.66
CA TYR A 50 17.24 -24.12 13.56
C TYR A 50 17.63 -22.72 14.02
N VAL A 51 18.55 -22.08 13.30
CA VAL A 51 18.96 -20.69 13.54
C VAL A 51 17.75 -19.76 13.38
N GLY A 52 17.56 -18.81 14.33
CA GLY A 52 16.43 -17.90 14.32
C GLY A 52 15.14 -18.45 14.97
N HIS A 53 15.20 -19.62 15.66
CA HIS A 53 14.03 -20.18 16.36
C HIS A 53 13.44 -19.22 17.40
N ASP A 54 14.29 -18.46 18.11
CA ASP A 54 13.86 -17.52 19.14
C ASP A 54 13.29 -16.19 18.60
N GLU A 55 13.45 -15.92 17.29
CA GLU A 55 13.00 -14.67 16.68
C GLU A 55 11.49 -14.64 16.37
N GLY A 56 10.83 -15.81 16.40
CA GLY A 56 9.41 -15.93 16.02
C GLY A 56 9.14 -15.69 14.54
N GLY A 57 7.87 -15.69 14.15
CA GLY A 57 7.44 -15.43 12.77
C GLY A 57 6.87 -14.03 12.59
N GLN A 58 7.37 -13.31 11.60
CA GLN A 58 6.95 -11.91 11.38
C GLN A 58 5.43 -11.74 11.17
N LEU A 59 4.78 -12.68 10.48
CA LEU A 59 3.34 -12.67 10.28
C LEU A 59 2.61 -13.27 11.48
N SER A 60 3.02 -14.47 11.91
CA SER A 60 2.34 -15.20 12.98
C SER A 60 2.30 -14.42 14.29
N ASP A 61 3.39 -13.75 14.66
CA ASP A 61 3.45 -12.97 15.91
C ASP A 61 2.63 -11.68 15.83
N LYS A 62 2.67 -10.99 14.68
CA LYS A 62 1.85 -9.79 14.49
C LYS A 62 0.36 -10.10 14.57
N VAL A 63 -0.10 -11.20 13.94
CA VAL A 63 -1.52 -11.59 13.99
C VAL A 63 -1.91 -12.09 15.38
N ARG A 64 -1.03 -12.79 16.10
CA ARG A 64 -1.28 -13.24 17.46
C ARG A 64 -1.48 -12.05 18.42
N THR A 65 -0.70 -10.98 18.25
CA THR A 65 -0.80 -9.76 19.06
C THR A 65 -1.92 -8.82 18.61
N HIS A 66 -2.26 -8.83 17.32
CA HIS A 66 -3.30 -7.98 16.72
C HIS A 66 -4.28 -8.83 15.90
N PRO A 67 -5.14 -9.63 16.55
CA PRO A 67 -6.03 -10.57 15.86
C PRO A 67 -7.15 -9.89 15.04
N TYR A 68 -7.45 -8.62 15.32
CA TYR A 68 -8.41 -7.79 14.57
C TYR A 68 -7.62 -6.78 13.73
N SER A 69 -7.29 -7.16 12.50
CA SER A 69 -6.44 -6.35 11.64
C SER A 69 -6.73 -6.57 10.15
N VAL A 70 -6.32 -5.62 9.34
CA VAL A 70 -6.18 -5.81 7.90
C VAL A 70 -4.77 -6.32 7.62
N ILE A 71 -4.65 -7.45 6.95
CA ILE A 71 -3.36 -7.98 6.50
C ILE A 71 -3.23 -7.64 5.02
N LEU A 72 -2.23 -6.84 4.68
CA LEU A 72 -1.91 -6.47 3.31
C LEU A 72 -0.67 -7.24 2.84
N PHE A 73 -0.85 -8.15 1.90
CA PHE A 73 0.22 -8.76 1.13
C PHE A 73 0.50 -7.89 -0.09
N ASP A 74 1.54 -7.07 -0.03
CA ASP A 74 1.88 -6.11 -1.09
C ASP A 74 2.80 -6.77 -2.13
N GLU A 75 2.50 -6.60 -3.43
CA GLU A 75 3.21 -7.20 -4.56
C GLU A 75 3.26 -8.74 -4.51
N ILE A 76 2.09 -9.38 -4.34
CA ILE A 76 1.94 -10.82 -4.11
C ILE A 76 2.55 -11.69 -5.22
N GLU A 77 2.66 -11.18 -6.44
CA GLU A 77 3.29 -11.86 -7.59
C GLU A 77 4.80 -12.11 -7.40
N LYS A 78 5.45 -11.43 -6.47
CA LYS A 78 6.88 -11.59 -6.16
C LYS A 78 7.17 -12.71 -5.19
N ALA A 79 6.14 -13.23 -4.52
CA ALA A 79 6.32 -14.26 -3.50
C ALA A 79 6.81 -15.59 -4.08
N ASP A 80 7.68 -16.29 -3.34
CA ASP A 80 8.04 -17.67 -3.64
C ASP A 80 6.79 -18.57 -3.65
N PRO A 81 6.68 -19.57 -4.54
CA PRO A 81 5.55 -20.49 -4.59
C PRO A 81 5.24 -21.21 -3.28
N GLN A 82 6.23 -21.45 -2.42
CA GLN A 82 6.01 -22.07 -1.11
C GLN A 82 5.31 -21.12 -0.14
N VAL A 83 5.60 -19.81 -0.23
CA VAL A 83 4.89 -18.77 0.53
C VAL A 83 3.43 -18.70 0.07
N ILE A 84 3.17 -18.74 -1.25
CA ILE A 84 1.79 -18.79 -1.78
C ILE A 84 1.07 -20.04 -1.27
N THR A 85 1.73 -21.20 -1.22
CA THR A 85 1.14 -22.43 -0.68
C THR A 85 0.79 -22.30 0.81
N LEU A 86 1.64 -21.62 1.58
CA LEU A 86 1.36 -21.33 2.99
C LEU A 86 0.14 -20.41 3.14
N LEU A 87 0.03 -19.37 2.30
CA LEU A 87 -1.11 -18.45 2.30
C LEU A 87 -2.42 -19.14 1.91
N LEU A 88 -2.39 -20.16 1.05
CA LEU A 88 -3.58 -20.98 0.78
C LEU A 88 -4.16 -21.60 2.04
N GLN A 89 -3.31 -22.11 2.95
CA GLN A 89 -3.78 -22.63 4.23
C GLN A 89 -4.49 -21.56 5.06
N VAL A 90 -3.95 -20.34 5.08
CA VAL A 90 -4.58 -19.21 5.79
C VAL A 90 -5.96 -18.88 5.19
N LEU A 91 -6.03 -18.80 3.84
CA LEU A 91 -7.25 -18.46 3.12
C LEU A 91 -8.33 -19.53 3.25
N ASP A 92 -7.95 -20.83 3.32
CA ASP A 92 -8.87 -21.96 3.43
C ASP A 92 -9.36 -22.18 4.85
N ASP A 93 -8.43 -22.32 5.78
CA ASP A 93 -8.71 -22.74 7.16
C ASP A 93 -8.93 -21.56 8.12
N GLY A 94 -8.51 -20.35 7.74
CA GLY A 94 -8.49 -19.19 8.62
C GLY A 94 -7.53 -19.37 9.80
N ARG A 95 -6.49 -20.21 9.65
CA ARG A 95 -5.51 -20.49 10.68
C ARG A 95 -4.17 -20.89 10.04
N LEU A 96 -3.11 -20.72 10.81
CA LEU A 96 -1.76 -21.08 10.41
C LEU A 96 -1.02 -21.69 11.60
N THR A 97 -0.26 -22.74 11.39
CA THR A 97 0.66 -23.29 12.41
C THR A 97 2.01 -22.64 12.26
N ASP A 98 2.51 -22.00 13.33
CA ASP A 98 3.83 -21.38 13.35
C ASP A 98 4.96 -22.42 13.47
N GLY A 99 6.20 -21.95 13.33
CA GLY A 99 7.38 -22.82 13.43
C GLY A 99 7.58 -23.48 14.80
N GLN A 100 6.88 -23.00 15.83
CA GLN A 100 6.91 -23.56 17.19
C GLN A 100 5.77 -24.57 17.42
N GLY A 101 4.88 -24.78 16.44
CA GLY A 101 3.73 -25.66 16.54
C GLY A 101 2.48 -25.02 17.12
N ASN A 102 2.46 -23.69 17.36
CA ASN A 102 1.28 -22.99 17.83
C ASN A 102 0.35 -22.67 16.68
N THR A 103 -0.96 -22.75 16.91
CA THR A 103 -1.95 -22.35 15.92
C THR A 103 -2.30 -20.88 16.09
N VAL A 104 -2.12 -20.08 15.02
CA VAL A 104 -2.48 -18.67 14.92
C VAL A 104 -3.81 -18.56 14.19
N ASN A 105 -4.75 -17.80 14.73
CA ASN A 105 -6.10 -17.63 14.20
C ASN A 105 -6.21 -16.36 13.35
N PHE A 106 -6.62 -16.51 12.08
CA PHE A 106 -6.80 -15.44 11.10
C PHE A 106 -8.28 -15.10 10.82
N LYS A 107 -9.24 -15.75 11.49
CA LYS A 107 -10.68 -15.61 11.17
C LYS A 107 -11.24 -14.21 11.41
N ASN A 108 -10.57 -13.43 12.22
CA ASN A 108 -10.96 -12.04 12.53
C ASN A 108 -10.13 -11.02 11.73
N THR A 109 -9.35 -11.45 10.75
CA THR A 109 -8.56 -10.56 9.89
C THR A 109 -9.25 -10.38 8.53
N VAL A 110 -9.02 -9.24 7.92
CA VAL A 110 -9.34 -9.01 6.51
C VAL A 110 -8.05 -9.12 5.71
N ILE A 111 -8.02 -10.00 4.72
CA ILE A 111 -6.84 -10.25 3.91
C ILE A 111 -6.98 -9.52 2.58
N ILE A 112 -6.01 -8.70 2.26
CA ILE A 112 -5.89 -7.98 1.00
C ILE A 112 -4.57 -8.37 0.36
N ALA A 113 -4.59 -8.72 -0.92
CA ALA A 113 -3.39 -8.91 -1.73
C ALA A 113 -3.37 -7.85 -2.84
N THR A 114 -2.29 -7.11 -2.97
CA THR A 114 -2.08 -6.20 -4.10
C THR A 114 -1.17 -6.84 -5.14
N SER A 115 -1.42 -6.54 -6.40
CA SER A 115 -0.57 -6.93 -7.51
C SER A 115 -0.64 -5.92 -8.64
N ASN A 116 0.46 -5.79 -9.39
CA ASN A 116 0.53 -5.11 -10.68
C ASN A 116 0.79 -6.10 -11.84
N ALA A 117 0.71 -7.40 -11.57
CA ALA A 117 0.78 -8.43 -12.61
C ALA A 117 -0.35 -8.25 -13.64
N GLY A 118 -0.03 -8.41 -14.91
CA GLY A 118 -0.98 -8.18 -16.02
C GLY A 118 -1.23 -6.71 -16.38
N PHE A 119 -0.58 -5.76 -15.67
CA PHE A 119 -0.62 -4.34 -15.99
C PHE A 119 0.76 -3.90 -16.46
N GLY A 120 1.01 -4.03 -17.78
CA GLY A 120 2.29 -3.66 -18.41
C GLY A 120 2.53 -2.16 -18.43
N TYR A 121 3.81 -1.76 -18.40
CA TYR A 121 4.20 -0.39 -18.68
C TYR A 121 4.06 -0.12 -20.19
N GLY A 122 3.20 0.82 -20.57
CA GLY A 122 3.28 1.45 -21.88
C GLY A 122 2.44 0.86 -23.02
N ASN A 123 1.52 -0.03 -22.76
CA ASN A 123 0.54 -0.40 -23.78
C ASN A 123 -0.71 0.47 -23.63
N ASP A 124 -0.70 1.64 -24.29
CA ASP A 124 -1.88 2.49 -24.51
C ASP A 124 -2.86 1.83 -25.54
N ASN A 125 -2.82 0.51 -25.69
CA ASN A 125 -3.75 -0.16 -26.58
C ASN A 125 -5.10 -0.33 -25.87
N ASP A 126 -6.11 0.37 -26.36
CA ASP A 126 -7.52 0.27 -25.94
C ASP A 126 -8.08 -1.18 -25.94
N ASP A 127 -7.35 -2.13 -26.50
CA ASP A 127 -7.73 -3.55 -26.58
C ASP A 127 -7.46 -4.30 -25.26
N GLU A 128 -6.53 -3.86 -24.41
CA GLU A 128 -6.30 -4.50 -23.09
C GLU A 128 -7.47 -4.32 -22.13
N ASN A 129 -8.24 -3.24 -22.27
CA ASN A 129 -9.44 -2.99 -21.47
C ASN A 129 -10.63 -3.91 -21.83
N LYS A 130 -10.50 -4.72 -22.88
CA LYS A 130 -11.55 -5.68 -23.30
C LYS A 130 -11.33 -7.09 -22.77
N VAL A 131 -10.13 -7.39 -22.24
CA VAL A 131 -9.82 -8.71 -21.67
C VAL A 131 -10.21 -8.72 -20.21
N ASP A 132 -10.93 -9.76 -19.79
CA ASP A 132 -11.29 -9.95 -18.37
C ASP A 132 -10.04 -9.89 -17.49
N VAL A 133 -10.12 -9.16 -16.40
CA VAL A 133 -9.03 -9.04 -15.42
C VAL A 133 -8.53 -10.41 -14.94
N MET A 134 -9.42 -11.39 -14.82
CA MET A 134 -9.04 -12.74 -14.43
C MET A 134 -8.22 -13.45 -15.50
N GLU A 135 -8.49 -13.22 -16.78
CA GLU A 135 -7.68 -13.76 -17.89
C GLU A 135 -6.29 -13.11 -17.94
N ARG A 136 -6.19 -11.81 -17.63
CA ARG A 136 -4.90 -11.10 -17.57
C ARG A 136 -3.98 -11.60 -16.47
N ILE A 137 -4.52 -11.98 -15.31
CA ILE A 137 -3.72 -12.42 -14.15
C ILE A 137 -3.52 -13.93 -14.07
N ALA A 138 -4.29 -14.72 -14.83
CA ALA A 138 -4.18 -16.18 -14.87
C ALA A 138 -2.75 -16.71 -15.15
N PRO A 139 -1.90 -16.07 -15.98
CA PRO A 139 -0.52 -16.51 -16.20
C PRO A 139 0.40 -16.36 -14.96
N PHE A 140 0.04 -15.49 -14.03
CA PHE A 140 0.87 -15.15 -12.86
C PHE A 140 0.48 -15.92 -11.59
N PHE A 141 -0.77 -16.37 -11.51
CA PHE A 141 -1.31 -17.00 -10.31
C PHE A 141 -2.03 -18.31 -10.64
N ARG A 142 -1.85 -19.30 -9.78
CA ARG A 142 -2.60 -20.55 -9.90
C ARG A 142 -4.09 -20.30 -9.68
N PRO A 143 -4.99 -20.95 -10.46
CA PRO A 143 -6.43 -20.78 -10.31
C PRO A 143 -6.93 -21.05 -8.89
N GLU A 144 -6.33 -22.04 -8.20
CA GLU A 144 -6.66 -22.38 -6.82
C GLU A 144 -6.44 -21.22 -5.85
N PHE A 145 -5.43 -20.37 -6.09
CA PHE A 145 -5.16 -19.19 -5.27
C PHE A 145 -6.17 -18.07 -5.55
N LEU A 146 -6.44 -17.78 -6.83
CA LEU A 146 -7.40 -16.75 -7.22
C LEU A 146 -8.82 -17.04 -6.73
N ASN A 147 -9.23 -18.30 -6.74
CA ASN A 147 -10.56 -18.73 -6.31
C ASN A 147 -10.79 -18.60 -4.78
N ARG A 148 -9.77 -18.28 -3.98
CA ARG A 148 -9.91 -18.05 -2.54
C ARG A 148 -10.28 -16.62 -2.18
N PHE A 149 -10.14 -15.68 -3.11
CA PHE A 149 -10.54 -14.30 -2.89
C PHE A 149 -12.03 -14.10 -3.13
N ASN A 150 -12.68 -13.39 -2.23
CA ASN A 150 -14.11 -13.08 -2.34
C ASN A 150 -14.41 -12.07 -3.46
N ALA A 151 -13.45 -11.18 -3.76
CA ALA A 151 -13.57 -10.17 -4.80
C ALA A 151 -12.20 -9.81 -5.37
N VAL A 152 -12.18 -9.48 -6.65
CA VAL A 152 -11.04 -8.88 -7.34
C VAL A 152 -11.45 -7.47 -7.73
N ILE A 153 -10.67 -6.49 -7.26
CA ILE A 153 -10.91 -5.06 -7.51
C ILE A 153 -9.82 -4.56 -8.45
N GLU A 154 -10.23 -3.99 -9.56
CA GLU A 154 -9.33 -3.37 -10.52
C GLU A 154 -9.25 -1.86 -10.27
N PHE A 155 -8.01 -1.35 -10.20
CA PHE A 155 -7.72 0.06 -10.12
C PHE A 155 -7.35 0.57 -11.50
N ASN A 156 -8.07 1.57 -11.96
CA ASN A 156 -7.78 2.25 -13.21
C ASN A 156 -6.58 3.19 -13.09
N GLN A 157 -6.02 3.61 -14.22
CA GLN A 157 -5.07 4.71 -14.25
C GLN A 157 -5.73 5.99 -13.75
N LEU A 158 -4.94 6.84 -13.10
CA LEU A 158 -5.41 8.10 -12.55
C LEU A 158 -5.65 9.12 -13.66
N SER A 159 -6.84 9.70 -13.68
CA SER A 159 -7.17 10.85 -14.54
C SER A 159 -6.54 12.13 -13.96
N LYS A 160 -6.50 13.22 -14.77
CA LYS A 160 -6.10 14.55 -14.27
C LYS A 160 -6.97 15.01 -13.11
N GLU A 161 -8.26 14.71 -13.15
CA GLU A 161 -9.21 15.06 -12.08
C GLU A 161 -8.91 14.31 -10.80
N ASP A 162 -8.53 13.04 -10.89
CA ASP A 162 -8.12 12.24 -9.73
C ASP A 162 -6.82 12.75 -9.13
N LEU A 163 -5.83 13.10 -9.98
CA LEU A 163 -4.57 13.70 -9.53
C LEU A 163 -4.82 15.00 -8.78
N LYS A 164 -5.72 15.88 -9.27
CA LYS A 164 -6.09 17.13 -8.58
C LYS A 164 -6.63 16.84 -7.19
N LYS A 165 -7.56 15.88 -7.06
CA LYS A 165 -8.12 15.48 -5.77
C LYS A 165 -7.02 14.94 -4.82
N ILE A 166 -6.07 14.19 -5.36
CA ILE A 166 -4.94 13.65 -4.57
C ILE A 166 -4.06 14.80 -4.07
N VAL A 167 -3.74 15.79 -4.92
CA VAL A 167 -3.01 16.99 -4.51
C VAL A 167 -3.74 17.73 -3.41
N ASP A 168 -5.05 17.98 -3.57
CA ASP A 168 -5.86 18.66 -2.56
C ASP A 168 -5.81 17.90 -1.21
N LEU A 169 -5.99 16.57 -1.21
CA LEU A 169 -5.91 15.77 0.00
C LEU A 169 -4.52 15.82 0.66
N MET A 170 -3.44 15.84 -0.12
CA MET A 170 -2.08 15.94 0.41
C MET A 170 -1.81 17.34 0.99
N LEU A 171 -2.29 18.40 0.32
CA LEU A 171 -2.19 19.78 0.83
C LEU A 171 -3.01 19.95 2.12
N ASP A 172 -4.18 19.34 2.22
CA ASP A 172 -4.96 19.32 3.45
C ASP A 172 -4.21 18.66 4.62
N GLN A 173 -3.44 17.60 4.36
CA GLN A 173 -2.59 16.98 5.37
C GLN A 173 -1.45 17.91 5.83
N VAL A 174 -0.85 18.65 4.88
CA VAL A 174 0.14 19.70 5.20
C VAL A 174 -0.52 20.76 6.07
N ASN A 175 -1.68 21.28 5.68
CA ASN A 175 -2.43 22.28 6.45
C ASN A 175 -2.80 21.81 7.86
N LYS A 176 -3.23 20.56 8.03
CA LYS A 176 -3.48 19.98 9.37
C LYS A 176 -2.23 19.98 10.24
N THR A 177 -1.06 19.84 9.64
CA THR A 177 0.22 19.89 10.37
C THR A 177 0.59 21.33 10.73
N LEU A 178 0.40 22.27 9.80
CA LEU A 178 0.67 23.70 9.99
C LEU A 178 -0.30 24.33 10.99
N ALA A 179 -1.56 23.91 11.00
CA ALA A 179 -2.59 24.39 11.95
C ALA A 179 -2.20 24.15 13.42
N LYS A 180 -1.37 23.15 13.72
CA LYS A 180 -0.81 22.96 15.08
C LYS A 180 0.12 24.10 15.52
N LYS A 181 0.54 24.95 14.59
CA LYS A 181 1.36 26.15 14.81
C LYS A 181 0.61 27.45 14.46
N ASP A 182 -0.72 27.38 14.34
CA ASP A 182 -1.57 28.49 13.91
C ASP A 182 -1.20 29.09 12.54
N ILE A 183 -0.69 28.25 11.62
CA ILE A 183 -0.32 28.62 10.27
C ILE A 183 -1.34 28.01 9.30
N THR A 184 -1.75 28.78 8.30
CA THR A 184 -2.55 28.32 7.16
C THR A 184 -1.79 28.56 5.86
N LEU A 185 -1.90 27.61 4.93
CA LEU A 185 -1.29 27.67 3.62
C LEU A 185 -2.38 27.57 2.55
N ASP A 186 -2.46 28.59 1.70
CA ASP A 186 -3.24 28.57 0.48
C ASP A 186 -2.31 28.28 -0.71
N VAL A 187 -2.77 27.45 -1.63
CA VAL A 187 -2.01 27.08 -2.83
C VAL A 187 -2.87 27.42 -4.05
N THR A 188 -2.32 28.23 -4.96
CA THR A 188 -3.05 28.63 -6.16
C THR A 188 -3.31 27.45 -7.11
N GLU A 189 -4.32 27.54 -7.96
CA GLU A 189 -4.62 26.51 -8.94
C GLU A 189 -3.44 26.28 -9.92
N ALA A 190 -2.73 27.35 -10.28
CA ALA A 190 -1.52 27.25 -11.12
C ALA A 190 -0.41 26.45 -10.44
N ALA A 191 -0.17 26.71 -9.15
CA ALA A 191 0.79 25.93 -8.36
C ALA A 191 0.38 24.45 -8.22
N LYS A 192 -0.93 24.17 -8.04
CA LYS A 192 -1.41 22.78 -8.03
C LYS A 192 -1.21 22.06 -9.37
N GLU A 193 -1.42 22.75 -10.49
CA GLU A 193 -1.15 22.19 -11.83
C GLU A 193 0.32 21.88 -12.01
N LEU A 194 1.21 22.75 -11.57
CA LEU A 194 2.67 22.52 -11.62
C LEU A 194 3.07 21.32 -10.77
N LEU A 195 2.52 21.20 -9.55
CA LEU A 195 2.76 20.03 -8.67
C LEU A 195 2.29 18.73 -9.33
N MET A 196 1.13 18.74 -10.02
CA MET A 196 0.65 17.58 -10.76
C MET A 196 1.57 17.19 -11.91
N GLU A 197 2.06 18.17 -12.69
CA GLU A 197 2.97 17.92 -13.81
C GLU A 197 4.30 17.35 -13.36
N GLN A 198 4.86 17.87 -12.27
CA GLN A 198 6.13 17.38 -11.72
C GLN A 198 5.99 16.06 -10.95
N GLY A 199 4.83 15.85 -10.33
CA GLY A 199 4.58 14.72 -9.44
C GLY A 199 3.92 13.50 -10.08
N TYR A 200 3.53 13.58 -11.36
CA TYR A 200 2.95 12.45 -12.08
C TYR A 200 3.94 11.83 -13.05
N ASP A 201 4.11 10.53 -12.96
CA ASP A 201 4.90 9.73 -13.90
C ASP A 201 4.05 8.59 -14.46
N LYS A 202 4.08 8.38 -15.78
CA LYS A 202 3.29 7.34 -16.45
C LYS A 202 3.56 5.94 -15.92
N THR A 203 4.77 5.68 -15.44
CA THR A 203 5.20 4.36 -14.94
C THR A 203 5.01 4.19 -13.43
N MET A 204 5.13 5.28 -12.68
CA MET A 204 5.04 5.29 -11.21
C MET A 204 3.72 5.86 -10.68
N GLY A 205 2.84 6.36 -11.56
CA GLY A 205 1.58 6.98 -11.19
C GLY A 205 1.78 8.23 -10.32
N ALA A 206 0.97 8.38 -9.28
CA ALA A 206 1.07 9.48 -8.32
C ALA A 206 2.12 9.26 -7.21
N ARG A 207 2.93 8.18 -7.26
CA ARG A 207 3.93 7.91 -6.22
C ARG A 207 4.96 9.05 -6.03
N PRO A 208 5.48 9.71 -7.11
CA PRO A 208 6.41 10.83 -6.94
C PRO A 208 5.77 12.08 -6.36
N LEU A 209 4.45 12.25 -6.51
CA LEU A 209 3.71 13.44 -6.09
C LEU A 209 3.93 13.81 -4.61
N ARG A 210 3.98 12.81 -3.75
CA ARG A 210 4.26 13.02 -2.33
C ARG A 210 5.62 13.71 -2.11
N ARG A 211 6.66 13.25 -2.81
CA ARG A 211 8.00 13.83 -2.72
C ARG A 211 8.03 15.25 -3.26
N VAL A 212 7.34 15.50 -4.37
CA VAL A 212 7.25 16.84 -4.95
C VAL A 212 6.56 17.80 -3.98
N ILE A 213 5.44 17.41 -3.38
CA ILE A 213 4.75 18.25 -2.37
C ILE A 213 5.64 18.45 -1.13
N GLU A 214 6.37 17.46 -0.69
CA GLU A 214 7.29 17.59 0.44
C GLU A 214 8.41 18.58 0.12
N SER A 215 9.07 18.51 -1.05
CA SER A 215 10.17 19.42 -1.42
C SER A 215 9.66 20.81 -1.80
N GLU A 216 8.65 20.93 -2.65
CA GLU A 216 8.22 22.22 -3.18
C GLU A 216 7.35 23.01 -2.20
N ILE A 217 6.59 22.35 -1.36
CA ILE A 217 5.68 23.01 -0.42
C ILE A 217 6.23 22.99 1.00
N ARG A 218 6.48 21.81 1.56
CA ARG A 218 6.82 21.67 2.98
C ARG A 218 8.17 22.29 3.32
N ASP A 219 9.19 22.07 2.48
CA ASP A 219 10.54 22.59 2.72
C ASP A 219 10.53 24.12 2.52
N ASN A 220 9.95 24.63 1.43
CA ASN A 220 9.84 26.07 1.19
C ASN A 220 9.02 26.81 2.25
N VAL A 221 7.91 26.22 2.72
CA VAL A 221 7.13 26.77 3.84
C VAL A 221 7.96 26.80 5.12
N THR A 222 8.76 25.77 5.36
CA THR A 222 9.63 25.70 6.56
C THR A 222 10.71 26.78 6.51
N ASP A 223 11.38 26.96 5.40
CA ASP A 223 12.42 27.97 5.21
C ASP A 223 11.84 29.39 5.34
N PHE A 224 10.70 29.65 4.68
CA PHE A 224 10.01 30.93 4.81
C PHE A 224 9.59 31.24 6.25
N TYR A 225 9.07 30.24 6.97
CA TYR A 225 8.63 30.40 8.37
C TYR A 225 9.81 30.68 9.30
N LEU A 226 10.98 30.11 9.06
CA LEU A 226 12.17 30.38 9.88
C LEU A 226 12.61 31.86 9.77
N ASP A 227 12.44 32.47 8.60
CA ASP A 227 12.74 33.88 8.36
C ASP A 227 11.60 34.83 8.81
N HIS A 228 10.36 34.31 8.91
CA HIS A 228 9.16 35.11 9.17
C HIS A 228 8.26 34.41 10.23
N ILE A 229 8.77 34.28 11.47
CA ILE A 229 8.14 33.53 12.57
C ILE A 229 6.71 33.99 12.91
N ASP A 230 6.37 35.26 12.62
CA ASP A 230 5.04 35.83 12.89
C ASP A 230 4.02 35.63 11.76
N ALA A 231 4.42 35.01 10.63
CA ALA A 231 3.56 34.78 9.50
C ALA A 231 2.53 33.68 9.83
N LYS A 232 1.22 34.03 9.74
CA LYS A 232 0.12 33.10 10.02
C LYS A 232 -0.58 32.62 8.73
N HIS A 233 -0.48 33.38 7.66
CA HIS A 233 -1.07 33.04 6.36
C HIS A 233 0.03 33.03 5.30
N LEU A 234 0.13 31.94 4.60
CA LEU A 234 1.11 31.71 3.53
C LEU A 234 0.35 31.46 2.22
N LEU A 235 0.88 31.98 1.13
CA LEU A 235 0.38 31.72 -0.21
C LEU A 235 1.51 31.11 -1.04
N ALA A 236 1.27 29.90 -1.57
CA ALA A 236 2.15 29.29 -2.55
C ALA A 236 1.59 29.55 -3.96
N ASP A 237 2.39 30.20 -4.78
CA ASP A 237 2.11 30.52 -6.17
C ASP A 237 3.29 30.13 -7.05
N VAL A 238 3.12 30.18 -8.39
CA VAL A 238 4.14 29.80 -9.39
C VAL A 238 5.06 30.97 -9.70
#